data_152f408ea469cbca8d4b6f9fda80469e
#
_entry.id   152f408ea469cbca8d4b6f9fda80469e
#
_cell.length_a   1.000
_cell.length_b   1.000
_cell.length_c   1.000
_cell.angle_alpha   90.00
_cell.angle_beta   90.00
_cell.angle_gamma   90.00
#
_symmetry.space_group_name_H-M   'P 1'
#
loop_
_entity.id
_entity.type
_entity.pdbx_description
1 polymer ?
#
loop_
_entity_poly.entity_id
_entity_poly.type
_entity_poly.pdbx_seq_one_letter_code
_entity_poly.pdbx_strand_id
1 'polypeptide(L)'
;MAGEAVHGYGRGALLKAVLPLLAFLLVTCAAPHRSASTSSTEPVRSDSTASAPPASPAPTEARPAPSPELALRPEELPAPGNLKRLDFRGGEPHIPIGLMQGRREARFSPKGRMRLRFGGEAEKMLEAPAGSVWTVRVTDGTPAELSARIQLAELPFADKAGLTETQAQWQARGVAVRVHVLGVLYGIAGKVIDNRRYLLLLDEELSPKQATGRQAELLRDFGVRTTLFEEVRTPSRGILEVRDDAGNVVGLAQDSVYAETLDDAGFDVRQVEHDVGYDNHGFEDRSFRGTLQLSVDRHGTLAVVNVVKLEDLLKGLVPSEIYARAHPEALKAQAVTARGEVLAKVGIKHLADPFLLCSEQHCAVYRGRTGEAASTTAAVEATRGEGLFSADGRLVDSVYSAVCGGHTEDNDIVWGGPPNPSLRGRPDVLGPTEGLPGPDSLAEYLRAELPTACRLSSFAQPSKYRWEKRFSVEQVNALTAHLGVGRVHALSLGERGVSGRARTLTVAGERGVTQVRGELNIRRLFGMLNSSMALVDEERDAEDRLIGWRFRGGGWGHGVGMCQTGAIGRAEAGHRYQDILRFYFNGAEVAPIY
;
A
#
# COMPACT_ATOMS: atom_id res chain seq x y z
N MET A 1 26.45 -39.64 -22.34
CA MET A 1 27.72 -39.22 -21.76
C MET A 1 27.55 -37.75 -21.46
N ALA A 2 27.16 -37.42 -20.26
CA ALA A 2 27.94 -36.82 -19.20
C ALA A 2 28.33 -35.38 -19.53
N GLY A 3 27.99 -34.33 -18.80
CA GLY A 3 28.18 -34.13 -17.41
C GLY A 3 27.47 -32.89 -16.88
N GLU A 4 27.06 -33.06 -15.68
CA GLU A 4 26.56 -32.08 -14.73
C GLU A 4 27.65 -31.05 -14.35
N ALA A 5 27.24 -29.81 -14.09
CA ALA A 5 28.01 -28.89 -13.28
C ALA A 5 27.13 -28.19 -12.26
N VAL A 6 27.15 -28.70 -11.05
CA VAL A 6 26.67 -28.09 -9.81
C VAL A 6 27.63 -27.00 -9.39
N HIS A 7 27.14 -25.80 -9.13
CA HIS A 7 27.92 -24.78 -8.41
C HIS A 7 27.29 -24.55 -7.02
N GLY A 8 28.02 -25.06 -6.02
CA GLY A 8 27.76 -24.84 -4.61
C GLY A 8 28.22 -23.44 -4.19
N TYR A 9 27.42 -22.79 -3.35
CA TYR A 9 27.80 -21.59 -2.63
C TYR A 9 28.45 -21.97 -1.29
N GLY A 10 29.70 -21.52 -1.14
CA GLY A 10 30.53 -21.74 0.02
C GLY A 10 30.10 -20.88 1.22
N ARG A 11 30.18 -21.51 2.41
CA ARG A 11 30.00 -20.90 3.71
C ARG A 11 31.22 -20.05 4.08
N GLY A 12 30.99 -18.82 4.54
CA GLY A 12 31.98 -17.91 5.10
C GLY A 12 31.54 -17.36 6.46
N ALA A 13 32.18 -17.93 7.50
CA ALA A 13 32.58 -17.41 8.81
C ALA A 13 31.68 -16.42 9.60
N LEU A 14 31.27 -16.92 10.77
CA LEU A 14 30.82 -16.19 11.97
C LEU A 14 31.84 -15.14 12.46
N LEU A 15 31.34 -13.95 12.76
CA LEU A 15 31.96 -13.08 13.76
C LEU A 15 30.92 -12.74 14.85
N LYS A 16 31.20 -13.28 16.06
CA LYS A 16 30.45 -12.99 17.29
C LYS A 16 30.87 -11.62 17.80
N ALA A 17 29.91 -10.70 18.00
CA ALA A 17 30.12 -9.51 18.80
C ALA A 17 29.12 -9.49 19.97
N VAL A 18 29.70 -9.26 21.14
CA VAL A 18 29.15 -9.35 22.48
C VAL A 18 28.23 -8.18 22.78
N LEU A 19 27.04 -8.47 23.30
CA LEU A 19 26.13 -7.48 23.93
C LEU A 19 26.56 -7.21 25.38
N PRO A 20 26.46 -5.99 25.89
CA PRO A 20 26.26 -5.77 27.31
C PRO A 20 24.80 -5.54 27.67
N LEU A 21 24.34 -6.32 28.64
CA LEU A 21 23.12 -6.11 29.40
C LEU A 21 23.17 -4.75 30.12
N LEU A 22 22.09 -3.97 30.00
CA LEU A 22 21.76 -2.91 30.95
C LEU A 22 20.41 -3.21 31.61
N ALA A 23 20.49 -3.44 32.92
CA ALA A 23 19.37 -3.62 33.81
C ALA A 23 18.62 -2.27 34.03
N PHE A 24 17.32 -2.26 33.92
CA PHE A 24 16.49 -1.14 34.35
C PHE A 24 15.90 -1.42 35.74
N LEU A 25 16.26 -0.56 36.67
CA LEU A 25 15.66 -0.47 37.98
C LEU A 25 14.27 0.14 37.91
N LEU A 26 13.30 -0.56 38.48
CA LEU A 26 11.96 -0.07 38.81
C LEU A 26 12.03 0.85 40.03
N VAL A 27 11.58 2.09 39.88
CA VAL A 27 11.27 2.95 41.01
C VAL A 27 9.75 3.19 41.00
N THR A 28 9.11 2.62 42.01
CA THR A 28 7.74 2.89 42.38
C THR A 28 7.67 4.16 43.24
N CYS A 29 6.79 5.11 42.89
CA CYS A 29 6.39 6.14 43.82
C CYS A 29 4.86 6.23 43.87
N ALA A 30 4.35 6.09 45.07
CA ALA A 30 2.95 6.11 45.48
C ALA A 30 2.39 7.53 45.51
N ALA A 31 1.07 7.62 45.35
CA ALA A 31 0.24 8.82 45.53
C ALA A 31 0.13 9.25 46.98
N PRO A 32 -0.37 10.48 47.23
CA PRO A 32 -1.42 10.56 48.24
C PRO A 32 -2.68 11.31 47.76
N HIS A 33 -3.79 10.75 48.20
CA HIS A 33 -5.12 11.36 48.26
C HIS A 33 -5.15 12.66 49.02
N ARG A 34 -5.96 13.62 48.57
CA ARG A 34 -6.71 14.53 49.47
C ARG A 34 -8.08 14.87 48.87
N SER A 35 -9.08 14.58 49.68
CA SER A 35 -10.50 14.93 49.60
C SER A 35 -10.74 16.30 50.21
N ALA A 36 -11.78 17.02 49.73
CA ALA A 36 -12.74 17.86 50.45
C ALA A 36 -13.55 18.62 49.39
N SER A 37 -14.79 18.49 49.30
CA SER A 37 -16.04 18.75 50.02
C SER A 37 -16.70 20.07 49.63
N THR A 38 -17.92 19.90 49.08
CA THR A 38 -19.17 20.67 49.25
C THR A 38 -19.20 22.18 49.01
N SER A 39 -20.10 22.64 48.13
CA SER A 39 -21.35 23.29 48.58
C SER A 39 -22.25 23.67 47.39
N SER A 40 -23.52 23.44 47.66
CA SER A 40 -24.75 23.75 46.95
C SER A 40 -25.01 25.24 46.77
N THR A 41 -25.70 25.63 45.71
CA THR A 41 -26.88 26.53 45.76
C THR A 41 -27.56 26.57 44.38
N GLU A 42 -28.78 26.09 44.32
CA GLU A 42 -29.83 26.62 43.44
C GLU A 42 -30.38 27.91 44.10
N PRO A 43 -31.00 28.83 43.31
CA PRO A 43 -32.39 28.63 42.96
C PRO A 43 -32.96 29.37 41.71
N VAL A 44 -34.14 28.93 41.37
CA VAL A 44 -35.38 29.65 41.00
C VAL A 44 -35.73 29.88 39.53
N ARG A 45 -36.90 29.34 39.22
CA ARG A 45 -37.78 29.39 38.06
C ARG A 45 -38.18 30.80 37.61
N SER A 46 -38.45 30.91 36.29
CA SER A 46 -39.67 31.61 35.86
C SER A 46 -40.18 31.04 34.54
N ASP A 47 -41.45 30.64 34.58
CA ASP A 47 -42.27 30.20 33.44
C ASP A 47 -42.55 31.35 32.46
N SER A 48 -42.56 31.08 31.19
CA SER A 48 -43.55 31.68 30.29
C SER A 48 -43.74 30.80 29.05
N THR A 49 -44.93 30.26 28.96
CA THR A 49 -45.52 29.53 27.85
C THR A 49 -45.83 30.48 26.69
N ALA A 50 -45.39 30.12 25.49
CA ALA A 50 -46.05 30.51 24.23
C ALA A 50 -45.88 29.41 23.19
N SER A 51 -46.96 28.68 22.93
CA SER A 51 -47.07 27.67 21.89
C SER A 51 -47.18 28.36 20.51
N ALA A 52 -46.28 27.95 19.58
CA ALA A 52 -46.41 28.22 18.15
C ALA A 52 -47.05 27.01 17.43
N PRO A 53 -47.84 27.22 16.34
CA PRO A 53 -48.53 26.14 15.65
C PRO A 53 -47.58 25.29 14.82
N PRO A 54 -47.97 24.04 14.46
CA PRO A 54 -47.12 23.13 13.73
C PRO A 54 -46.89 23.59 12.27
N ALA A 55 -45.67 23.64 11.85
CA ALA A 55 -45.29 23.91 10.46
C ALA A 55 -45.70 22.74 9.56
N SER A 56 -46.29 23.06 8.41
CA SER A 56 -46.62 22.15 7.33
C SER A 56 -45.32 21.46 6.80
N PRO A 57 -45.40 20.19 6.40
CA PRO A 57 -44.24 19.51 5.83
C PRO A 57 -43.84 20.17 4.50
N ALA A 58 -42.55 20.48 4.37
CA ALA A 58 -41.97 20.96 3.11
C ALA A 58 -42.15 19.89 2.02
N PRO A 59 -42.34 20.31 0.76
CA PRO A 59 -42.43 19.34 -0.34
C PRO A 59 -41.13 18.57 -0.48
N THR A 60 -41.26 17.24 -0.48
CA THR A 60 -40.17 16.31 -0.76
C THR A 60 -39.65 16.62 -2.16
N GLU A 61 -38.48 17.22 -2.29
CA GLU A 61 -37.79 17.35 -3.56
C GLU A 61 -37.58 15.95 -4.15
N ALA A 62 -38.20 15.73 -5.31
CA ALA A 62 -38.00 14.51 -6.07
C ALA A 62 -36.53 14.40 -6.43
N ARG A 63 -35.90 13.28 -5.99
CA ARG A 63 -34.55 12.91 -6.35
C ARG A 63 -34.38 13.01 -7.85
N PRO A 64 -33.41 13.76 -8.40
CA PRO A 64 -33.21 13.81 -9.83
C PRO A 64 -32.95 12.39 -10.35
N ALA A 65 -33.64 12.03 -11.44
CA ALA A 65 -33.39 10.76 -12.13
C ALA A 65 -31.92 10.71 -12.55
N PRO A 66 -31.24 9.55 -12.45
CA PRO A 66 -29.85 9.43 -12.88
C PRO A 66 -29.75 9.82 -14.36
N SER A 67 -28.81 10.71 -14.66
CA SER A 67 -28.57 11.18 -16.02
C SER A 67 -28.30 10.01 -16.97
N PRO A 68 -28.84 10.01 -18.20
CA PRO A 68 -28.63 8.92 -19.18
C PRO A 68 -27.16 8.70 -19.60
N GLU A 69 -26.26 9.58 -19.22
CA GLU A 69 -24.81 9.50 -19.54
C GLU A 69 -24.03 8.43 -18.79
N LEU A 70 -24.64 7.72 -17.83
CA LEU A 70 -23.98 6.68 -17.02
C LEU A 70 -24.04 5.26 -17.62
N ALA A 71 -24.60 5.09 -18.82
CA ALA A 71 -24.52 3.80 -19.53
C ALA A 71 -23.09 3.59 -20.05
N LEU A 72 -22.33 2.73 -19.37
CA LEU A 72 -20.99 2.32 -19.81
C LEU A 72 -21.08 1.64 -21.18
N ARG A 73 -20.23 2.04 -22.12
CA ARG A 73 -20.06 1.31 -23.37
C ARG A 73 -19.39 -0.02 -23.09
N PRO A 74 -19.65 -1.07 -23.90
CA PRO A 74 -19.02 -2.38 -23.71
C PRO A 74 -17.48 -2.33 -23.62
N GLU A 75 -16.86 -1.41 -24.38
CA GLU A 75 -15.43 -1.17 -24.35
C GLU A 75 -14.90 -0.48 -23.06
N GLU A 76 -15.79 0.07 -22.26
CA GLU A 76 -15.49 0.73 -20.97
C GLU A 76 -15.57 -0.26 -19.77
N LEU A 77 -15.91 -1.52 -20.03
CA LEU A 77 -15.96 -2.55 -19.01
C LEU A 77 -14.64 -3.32 -18.96
N PRO A 78 -14.18 -3.69 -17.76
CA PRO A 78 -13.04 -4.61 -17.64
C PRO A 78 -13.33 -5.95 -18.33
N ALA A 79 -12.29 -6.57 -18.89
CA ALA A 79 -12.44 -7.91 -19.45
C ALA A 79 -13.02 -8.88 -18.42
N PRO A 80 -13.97 -9.78 -18.80
CA PRO A 80 -14.66 -10.67 -17.84
C PRO A 80 -13.72 -11.49 -16.94
N GLY A 81 -12.57 -11.93 -17.45
CA GLY A 81 -11.57 -12.69 -16.68
C GLY A 81 -10.84 -11.88 -15.59
N ASN A 82 -10.86 -10.54 -15.68
CA ASN A 82 -10.21 -9.64 -14.74
C ASN A 82 -11.21 -8.96 -13.77
N LEU A 83 -12.48 -9.32 -13.83
CA LEU A 83 -13.53 -8.76 -12.98
C LEU A 83 -13.35 -9.27 -11.54
N LYS A 84 -12.82 -8.42 -10.67
CA LYS A 84 -12.75 -8.63 -9.23
C LYS A 84 -13.97 -8.00 -8.58
N ARG A 85 -14.81 -8.81 -7.95
CA ARG A 85 -16.01 -8.34 -7.24
C ARG A 85 -15.73 -8.20 -5.76
N LEU A 86 -16.21 -7.09 -5.18
CA LEU A 86 -16.33 -6.93 -3.75
C LEU A 86 -17.62 -7.60 -3.26
N ASP A 87 -17.50 -8.44 -2.23
CA ASP A 87 -18.65 -9.02 -1.53
C ASP A 87 -19.07 -8.05 -0.41
N PHE A 88 -20.38 -7.80 -0.31
CA PHE A 88 -20.97 -6.95 0.71
C PHE A 88 -21.92 -7.76 1.59
N ARG A 89 -21.67 -7.75 2.89
CA ARG A 89 -22.54 -8.40 3.88
C ARG A 89 -22.88 -7.37 4.96
N GLY A 90 -24.18 -7.15 5.16
CA GLY A 90 -24.65 -6.14 6.12
C GLY A 90 -24.24 -4.70 5.77
N GLY A 91 -24.04 -4.39 4.47
CA GLY A 91 -23.64 -3.06 3.99
C GLY A 91 -22.14 -2.77 4.11
N GLU A 92 -21.33 -3.69 4.64
CA GLU A 92 -19.88 -3.54 4.79
C GLU A 92 -19.13 -4.42 3.77
N PRO A 93 -18.07 -3.91 3.10
CA PRO A 93 -17.29 -4.70 2.18
C PRO A 93 -16.44 -5.75 2.89
N HIS A 94 -16.37 -6.96 2.32
CA HIS A 94 -15.49 -8.04 2.74
C HIS A 94 -14.31 -8.12 1.78
N ILE A 95 -13.11 -8.00 2.32
CA ILE A 95 -11.88 -7.89 1.55
C ILE A 95 -11.12 -9.22 1.62
N PRO A 96 -10.94 -9.93 0.49
CA PRO A 96 -10.04 -11.07 0.40
C PRO A 96 -8.58 -10.60 0.41
N ILE A 97 -7.85 -10.92 1.49
CA ILE A 97 -6.43 -10.62 1.69
C ILE A 97 -5.61 -11.91 1.57
N GLY A 98 -4.67 -11.95 0.64
CA GLY A 98 -3.71 -13.05 0.53
C GLY A 98 -2.70 -13.01 1.67
N LEU A 99 -2.73 -14.03 2.52
CA LEU A 99 -1.80 -14.19 3.64
C LEU A 99 -0.52 -14.90 3.20
N MET A 100 -0.66 -15.91 2.36
CA MET A 100 0.44 -16.72 1.80
C MET A 100 0.05 -17.22 0.42
N GLN A 101 1.04 -17.46 -0.44
CA GLN A 101 0.89 -18.16 -1.72
C GLN A 101 2.15 -18.98 -2.02
N GLY A 102 2.10 -19.82 -3.05
CA GLY A 102 3.24 -20.66 -3.41
C GLY A 102 3.45 -21.84 -2.43
N ARG A 103 2.46 -22.17 -1.60
CA ARG A 103 2.57 -23.21 -0.59
C ARG A 103 2.12 -24.56 -1.13
N ARG A 104 2.66 -25.64 -0.59
CA ARG A 104 2.14 -26.99 -0.84
C ARG A 104 1.02 -27.34 0.13
N GLU A 105 1.14 -26.88 1.37
CA GLU A 105 0.14 -27.09 2.43
C GLU A 105 0.07 -25.89 3.36
N ALA A 106 -1.04 -25.77 4.07
CA ALA A 106 -1.24 -24.81 5.15
C ALA A 106 -1.97 -25.47 6.31
N ARG A 107 -1.67 -25.01 7.54
CA ARG A 107 -2.27 -25.49 8.78
C ARG A 107 -2.96 -24.36 9.52
N PHE A 108 -4.15 -24.64 10.05
CA PHE A 108 -4.91 -23.68 10.82
C PHE A 108 -5.75 -24.35 11.91
N SER A 109 -6.22 -23.57 12.87
CA SER A 109 -7.12 -23.99 13.94
C SER A 109 -8.22 -22.96 14.13
N PRO A 110 -9.52 -23.35 14.18
CA PRO A 110 -10.61 -22.44 14.51
C PRO A 110 -10.58 -22.10 16.01
N LYS A 111 -10.88 -20.85 16.36
CA LYS A 111 -11.05 -20.40 17.76
C LYS A 111 -12.44 -20.67 18.31
N GLY A 112 -13.40 -20.86 17.45
CA GLY A 112 -14.77 -21.24 17.76
C GLY A 112 -15.20 -22.49 17.01
N ARG A 113 -16.47 -22.87 17.12
CA ARG A 113 -17.03 -23.93 16.31
C ARG A 113 -17.00 -23.53 14.83
N MET A 114 -16.43 -24.37 13.97
CA MET A 114 -16.16 -24.09 12.57
C MET A 114 -17.07 -24.90 11.66
N ARG A 115 -17.39 -24.30 10.51
CA ARG A 115 -17.92 -24.96 9.32
C ARG A 115 -16.91 -24.90 8.19
N LEU A 116 -16.62 -26.08 7.62
CA LEU A 116 -15.86 -26.22 6.38
C LEU A 116 -16.83 -26.44 5.22
N ARG A 117 -16.61 -25.71 4.13
CA ARG A 117 -17.35 -25.84 2.88
C ARG A 117 -16.37 -26.17 1.76
N PHE A 118 -16.63 -27.24 1.04
CA PHE A 118 -15.77 -27.76 -0.01
C PHE A 118 -16.28 -27.25 -1.37
N GLY A 119 -15.41 -26.70 -2.20
CA GLY A 119 -15.74 -26.30 -3.57
C GLY A 119 -15.92 -27.51 -4.49
N GLY A 120 -16.78 -27.37 -5.48
CA GLY A 120 -17.10 -28.41 -6.47
C GLY A 120 -18.59 -28.52 -6.77
N GLU A 121 -18.99 -29.52 -7.56
CA GLU A 121 -20.37 -29.72 -8.02
C GLU A 121 -21.36 -30.10 -6.89
N ALA A 122 -20.87 -30.79 -5.87
CA ALA A 122 -21.66 -31.13 -4.67
C ALA A 122 -21.06 -30.38 -3.47
N GLU A 123 -21.77 -29.39 -2.96
CA GLU A 123 -21.35 -28.59 -1.81
C GLU A 123 -21.35 -29.46 -0.53
N LYS A 124 -20.20 -30.06 -0.21
CA LYS A 124 -20.02 -30.81 1.04
C LYS A 124 -19.72 -29.82 2.16
N MET A 125 -20.42 -29.99 3.29
CA MET A 125 -20.16 -29.22 4.52
C MET A 125 -19.76 -30.18 5.65
N LEU A 126 -18.84 -29.73 6.50
CA LEU A 126 -18.38 -30.40 7.71
C LEU A 126 -18.31 -29.41 8.86
N GLU A 127 -18.82 -29.77 10.04
CA GLU A 127 -18.62 -28.98 11.25
C GLU A 127 -17.49 -29.55 12.11
N ALA A 128 -16.75 -28.68 12.78
CA ALA A 128 -15.62 -29.03 13.62
C ALA A 128 -15.57 -28.21 14.91
N PRO A 129 -15.09 -28.79 16.03
CA PRO A 129 -14.99 -28.06 17.29
C PRO A 129 -13.86 -27.02 17.26
N ALA A 130 -13.95 -26.04 18.18
CA ALA A 130 -12.89 -25.09 18.44
C ALA A 130 -11.57 -25.81 18.82
N GLY A 131 -10.45 -25.26 18.38
CA GLY A 131 -9.11 -25.75 18.71
C GLY A 131 -8.65 -26.98 17.92
N SER A 132 -9.51 -27.61 17.09
CA SER A 132 -9.10 -28.69 16.19
C SER A 132 -8.07 -28.19 15.18
N VAL A 133 -7.09 -29.03 14.81
CA VAL A 133 -6.06 -28.69 13.85
C VAL A 133 -6.41 -29.23 12.47
N TRP A 134 -6.29 -28.40 11.47
CA TRP A 134 -6.64 -28.75 10.09
C TRP A 134 -5.48 -28.50 9.16
N THR A 135 -5.27 -29.40 8.22
CA THR A 135 -4.27 -29.26 7.17
C THR A 135 -4.98 -29.35 5.82
N VAL A 136 -4.68 -28.38 4.95
CA VAL A 136 -5.13 -28.37 3.55
C VAL A 136 -3.91 -28.35 2.66
N ARG A 137 -3.89 -29.20 1.64
CA ARG A 137 -2.80 -29.26 0.67
C ARG A 137 -3.33 -29.45 -0.76
N VAL A 138 -2.58 -28.93 -1.74
CA VAL A 138 -2.82 -29.21 -3.15
C VAL A 138 -2.19 -30.55 -3.50
N THR A 139 -2.99 -31.45 -4.05
CA THR A 139 -2.53 -32.80 -4.50
C THR A 139 -2.38 -32.86 -6.02
N ASP A 140 -3.19 -32.12 -6.75
CA ASP A 140 -3.17 -32.02 -8.21
C ASP A 140 -3.49 -30.55 -8.57
N GLY A 141 -2.48 -29.81 -9.00
CA GLY A 141 -2.61 -28.37 -9.30
C GLY A 141 -2.08 -28.05 -10.68
N THR A 142 -2.92 -27.40 -11.47
CA THR A 142 -2.58 -26.86 -12.79
C THR A 142 -2.44 -25.33 -12.69
N PRO A 143 -1.31 -24.75 -13.09
CA PRO A 143 -1.13 -23.30 -13.13
C PRO A 143 -2.13 -22.62 -14.06
N ALA A 144 -2.39 -21.33 -13.77
CA ALA A 144 -3.14 -20.48 -14.68
C ALA A 144 -2.35 -20.25 -15.97
N GLU A 145 -3.03 -20.19 -17.10
CA GLU A 145 -2.46 -19.71 -18.34
C GLU A 145 -2.59 -18.18 -18.40
N LEU A 146 -1.46 -17.51 -18.50
CA LEU A 146 -1.39 -16.07 -18.53
C LEU A 146 -0.88 -15.60 -19.90
N SER A 147 -1.50 -14.57 -20.44
CA SER A 147 -0.92 -13.79 -21.51
C SER A 147 -0.36 -12.49 -20.94
N ALA A 148 0.73 -12.00 -21.53
CA ALA A 148 1.35 -10.76 -21.13
C ALA A 148 1.26 -9.73 -22.27
N ARG A 149 1.02 -8.47 -21.89
CA ARG A 149 1.14 -7.31 -22.78
C ARG A 149 2.02 -6.25 -22.12
N ILE A 150 2.65 -5.43 -22.94
CA ILE A 150 3.44 -4.33 -22.41
C ILE A 150 2.54 -3.12 -22.21
N GLN A 151 2.52 -2.60 -20.99
CA GLN A 151 1.85 -1.34 -20.66
C GLN A 151 2.76 -0.18 -21.01
N LEU A 152 2.31 0.67 -21.91
CA LEU A 152 3.00 1.84 -22.42
C LEU A 152 2.66 3.10 -21.63
N ALA A 153 1.40 3.22 -21.17
CA ALA A 153 0.90 4.33 -20.36
C ALA A 153 -0.27 3.91 -19.48
N GLU A 154 -0.51 4.69 -18.43
CA GLU A 154 -1.69 4.62 -17.58
C GLU A 154 -2.27 6.03 -17.43
N LEU A 155 -3.58 6.18 -17.62
CA LEU A 155 -4.28 7.47 -17.56
C LEU A 155 -5.55 7.35 -16.71
N PRO A 156 -5.97 8.44 -16.03
CA PRO A 156 -7.26 8.47 -15.34
C PRO A 156 -8.40 8.17 -16.29
N PHE A 157 -9.41 7.46 -15.82
CA PHE A 157 -10.58 7.10 -16.64
C PHE A 157 -11.36 8.33 -17.16
N ALA A 158 -11.27 9.45 -16.45
CA ALA A 158 -11.87 10.72 -16.89
C ALA A 158 -11.09 11.42 -18.00
N ASP A 159 -9.80 11.09 -18.20
CA ASP A 159 -8.91 11.77 -19.16
C ASP A 159 -8.98 11.15 -20.57
N LYS A 160 -10.13 11.29 -21.22
CA LYS A 160 -10.34 10.80 -22.60
C LYS A 160 -9.51 11.57 -23.63
N ALA A 161 -9.24 12.84 -23.38
CA ALA A 161 -8.43 13.66 -24.29
C ALA A 161 -6.95 13.21 -24.25
N GLY A 162 -6.38 13.07 -23.06
CA GLY A 162 -5.02 12.55 -22.89
C GLY A 162 -4.86 11.13 -23.43
N LEU A 163 -5.90 10.28 -23.31
CA LEU A 163 -5.89 8.95 -23.92
C LEU A 163 -5.78 9.03 -25.44
N THR A 164 -6.61 9.86 -26.10
CA THR A 164 -6.59 10.03 -27.56
C THR A 164 -5.25 10.57 -28.03
N GLU A 165 -4.71 11.56 -27.34
CA GLU A 165 -3.41 12.15 -27.65
C GLU A 165 -2.28 11.10 -27.51
N THR A 166 -2.26 10.35 -26.41
CA THR A 166 -1.25 9.33 -26.15
C THR A 166 -1.31 8.20 -27.18
N GLN A 167 -2.52 7.77 -27.58
CA GLN A 167 -2.70 6.81 -28.67
C GLN A 167 -2.12 7.32 -30.00
N ALA A 168 -2.44 8.56 -30.36
CA ALA A 168 -1.94 9.17 -31.60
C ALA A 168 -0.41 9.29 -31.60
N GLN A 169 0.20 9.64 -30.47
CA GLN A 169 1.67 9.71 -30.32
C GLN A 169 2.36 8.36 -30.57
N TRP A 170 1.81 7.25 -30.07
CA TRP A 170 2.35 5.91 -30.29
C TRP A 170 2.11 5.42 -31.72
N GLN A 171 0.93 5.67 -32.27
CA GLN A 171 0.62 5.35 -33.67
C GLN A 171 1.54 6.09 -34.64
N ALA A 172 1.84 7.37 -34.39
CA ALA A 172 2.81 8.15 -35.19
C ALA A 172 4.24 7.58 -35.14
N ARG A 173 4.58 6.82 -34.10
CA ARG A 173 5.85 6.07 -33.97
C ARG A 173 5.80 4.69 -34.65
N GLY A 174 4.70 4.34 -35.31
CA GLY A 174 4.51 3.03 -35.94
C GLY A 174 4.22 1.89 -34.96
N VAL A 175 3.83 2.21 -33.72
CA VAL A 175 3.53 1.22 -32.66
C VAL A 175 2.03 1.00 -32.58
N ALA A 176 1.58 -0.24 -32.84
CA ALA A 176 0.19 -0.63 -32.67
C ALA A 176 -0.17 -0.74 -31.19
N VAL A 177 -1.25 -0.08 -30.79
CA VAL A 177 -1.69 0.02 -29.40
C VAL A 177 -3.17 -0.29 -29.24
N ARG A 178 -3.52 -0.85 -28.08
CA ARG A 178 -4.90 -1.08 -27.66
C ARG A 178 -5.18 -0.44 -26.31
N VAL A 179 -6.40 -0.02 -26.08
CA VAL A 179 -6.88 0.48 -24.79
C VAL A 179 -7.46 -0.68 -23.99
N HIS A 180 -7.10 -0.72 -22.71
CA HIS A 180 -7.69 -1.63 -21.73
C HIS A 180 -8.19 -0.81 -20.52
N VAL A 181 -9.37 -1.15 -19.98
CA VAL A 181 -9.89 -0.55 -18.75
C VAL A 181 -9.50 -1.42 -17.55
N LEU A 182 -8.70 -0.85 -16.67
CA LEU A 182 -8.32 -1.48 -15.40
C LEU A 182 -9.12 -0.87 -14.26
N GLY A 183 -9.39 -1.66 -13.22
CA GLY A 183 -10.17 -1.22 -12.07
C GLY A 183 -11.64 -1.57 -12.17
N VAL A 184 -12.42 -1.12 -11.20
CA VAL A 184 -13.84 -1.48 -11.05
C VAL A 184 -14.68 -0.25 -10.73
N LEU A 185 -15.95 -0.34 -11.10
CA LEU A 185 -17.00 0.57 -10.68
C LEU A 185 -17.91 -0.20 -9.73
N TYR A 186 -18.09 0.29 -8.52
CA TYR A 186 -18.97 -0.35 -7.54
C TYR A 186 -19.70 0.68 -6.67
N GLY A 187 -20.86 0.28 -6.16
CA GLY A 187 -21.67 1.11 -5.28
C GLY A 187 -21.60 0.62 -3.82
N ILE A 188 -21.44 1.55 -2.89
CA ILE A 188 -21.56 1.30 -1.46
C ILE A 188 -22.54 2.31 -0.89
N ALA A 189 -23.58 1.84 -0.19
CA ALA A 189 -24.56 2.69 0.51
C ALA A 189 -25.08 3.89 -0.35
N GLY A 190 -25.28 3.68 -1.64
CA GLY A 190 -25.76 4.71 -2.55
C GLY A 190 -24.69 5.65 -3.10
N LYS A 191 -23.43 5.48 -2.74
CA LYS A 191 -22.29 6.16 -3.36
C LYS A 191 -21.65 5.28 -4.43
N VAL A 192 -21.19 5.90 -5.50
CA VAL A 192 -20.46 5.24 -6.57
C VAL A 192 -18.96 5.45 -6.35
N ILE A 193 -18.22 4.35 -6.27
CA ILE A 193 -16.76 4.36 -6.21
C ILE A 193 -16.24 3.88 -7.56
N ASP A 194 -15.51 4.76 -8.22
CA ASP A 194 -14.92 4.51 -9.54
C ASP A 194 -13.39 4.66 -9.42
N ASN A 195 -12.68 3.54 -9.42
CA ASN A 195 -11.22 3.52 -9.42
C ASN A 195 -10.64 3.11 -10.78
N ARG A 196 -11.49 3.12 -11.83
CA ARG A 196 -11.07 2.74 -13.19
C ARG A 196 -10.03 3.70 -13.74
N ARG A 197 -9.17 3.15 -14.57
CA ARG A 197 -8.14 3.85 -15.33
C ARG A 197 -7.96 3.21 -16.70
N TYR A 198 -7.49 3.97 -17.65
CA TYR A 198 -7.08 3.44 -18.95
C TYR A 198 -5.65 2.96 -18.89
N LEU A 199 -5.42 1.75 -19.39
CA LEU A 199 -4.09 1.27 -19.75
C LEU A 199 -3.97 1.35 -21.27
N LEU A 200 -2.90 1.96 -21.76
CA LEU A 200 -2.49 1.85 -23.15
C LEU A 200 -1.49 0.71 -23.25
N LEU A 201 -1.89 -0.35 -23.89
CA LEU A 201 -1.12 -1.58 -24.03
C LEU A 201 -0.58 -1.70 -25.45
N LEU A 202 0.60 -2.31 -25.59
CA LEU A 202 1.06 -2.80 -26.89
C LEU A 202 0.06 -3.84 -27.41
N ASP A 203 -0.31 -3.78 -28.68
CA ASP A 203 -1.31 -4.70 -29.25
C ASP A 203 -0.77 -6.13 -29.49
N GLU A 204 0.51 -6.34 -29.24
CA GLU A 204 1.15 -7.65 -29.26
C GLU A 204 0.87 -8.42 -27.97
N GLU A 205 0.53 -9.71 -28.09
CA GLU A 205 0.47 -10.65 -26.99
C GLU A 205 1.80 -11.44 -26.93
N LEU A 206 2.43 -11.46 -25.79
CA LEU A 206 3.80 -11.91 -25.62
C LEU A 206 3.90 -12.99 -24.54
N SER A 207 4.84 -13.91 -24.69
CA SER A 207 5.31 -14.69 -23.55
C SER A 207 6.20 -13.82 -22.65
N PRO A 208 6.39 -14.17 -21.36
CA PRO A 208 7.23 -13.40 -20.44
C PRO A 208 8.66 -13.14 -20.97
N LYS A 209 9.24 -14.12 -21.67
CA LYS A 209 10.58 -14.00 -22.28
C LYS A 209 10.61 -13.00 -23.42
N GLN A 210 9.62 -13.04 -24.32
CA GLN A 210 9.48 -12.09 -25.43
C GLN A 210 9.22 -10.68 -24.90
N ALA A 211 8.38 -10.55 -23.85
CA ALA A 211 8.08 -9.28 -23.25
C ALA A 211 9.32 -8.57 -22.68
N THR A 212 10.25 -9.29 -22.05
CA THR A 212 11.51 -8.71 -21.57
C THR A 212 12.36 -8.14 -22.71
N GLY A 213 12.48 -8.88 -23.83
CA GLY A 213 13.17 -8.39 -25.02
C GLY A 213 12.52 -7.14 -25.60
N ARG A 214 11.19 -7.18 -25.73
CA ARG A 214 10.41 -6.06 -26.28
C ARG A 214 10.45 -4.81 -25.42
N GLN A 215 10.46 -4.96 -24.08
CA GLN A 215 10.66 -3.84 -23.14
C GLN A 215 12.04 -3.18 -23.33
N ALA A 216 13.09 -3.99 -23.55
CA ALA A 216 14.43 -3.47 -23.81
C ALA A 216 14.50 -2.70 -25.15
N GLU A 217 13.79 -3.17 -26.19
CA GLU A 217 13.66 -2.45 -27.46
C GLU A 217 12.94 -1.11 -27.29
N LEU A 218 11.78 -1.09 -26.63
CA LEU A 218 11.02 0.14 -26.39
C LEU A 218 11.81 1.17 -25.57
N LEU A 219 12.59 0.69 -24.61
CA LEU A 219 13.49 1.56 -23.86
C LEU A 219 14.60 2.14 -24.74
N ARG A 220 15.23 1.31 -25.59
CA ARG A 220 16.31 1.73 -26.49
C ARG A 220 15.82 2.70 -27.57
N ASP A 221 14.68 2.37 -28.21
CA ASP A 221 14.23 3.06 -29.42
C ASP A 221 13.43 4.33 -29.10
N PHE A 222 12.72 4.34 -27.97
CA PHE A 222 11.84 5.45 -27.58
C PHE A 222 12.15 6.07 -26.20
N GLY A 223 13.10 5.52 -25.45
CA GLY A 223 13.45 5.98 -24.11
C GLY A 223 12.36 5.73 -23.06
N VAL A 224 11.37 4.87 -23.35
CA VAL A 224 10.21 4.63 -22.49
C VAL A 224 10.40 3.34 -21.71
N ARG A 225 10.38 3.44 -20.38
CA ARG A 225 10.28 2.26 -19.51
C ARG A 225 8.82 1.82 -19.42
N THR A 226 8.61 0.54 -19.53
CA THR A 226 7.30 -0.08 -19.61
C THR A 226 7.13 -1.12 -18.49
N THR A 227 5.88 -1.46 -18.18
CA THR A 227 5.52 -2.52 -17.24
C THR A 227 4.80 -3.64 -17.97
N LEU A 228 4.64 -4.79 -17.32
CA LEU A 228 3.85 -5.89 -17.87
C LEU A 228 2.45 -5.83 -17.30
N PHE A 229 1.48 -6.05 -18.17
CA PHE A 229 0.09 -6.31 -17.82
C PHE A 229 -0.21 -7.78 -18.17
N GLU A 230 -0.63 -8.56 -17.16
CA GLU A 230 -0.95 -9.98 -17.32
C GLU A 230 -2.46 -10.18 -17.29
N GLU A 231 -2.97 -10.92 -18.26
CA GLU A 231 -4.36 -11.34 -18.36
C GLU A 231 -4.48 -12.86 -18.13
N VAL A 232 -5.46 -13.27 -17.34
CA VAL A 232 -5.77 -14.70 -17.16
C VAL A 232 -6.53 -15.20 -18.38
N ARG A 233 -5.98 -16.16 -19.10
CA ARG A 233 -6.62 -16.87 -20.21
C ARG A 233 -7.39 -18.08 -19.71
N THR A 234 -6.73 -18.91 -18.91
CA THR A 234 -7.34 -20.05 -18.25
C THR A 234 -7.03 -19.96 -16.75
N PRO A 235 -8.03 -19.97 -15.86
CA PRO A 235 -7.79 -19.98 -14.42
C PRO A 235 -7.03 -21.24 -13.98
N SER A 236 -6.23 -21.11 -12.90
CA SER A 236 -5.67 -22.27 -12.21
C SER A 236 -6.75 -23.20 -11.72
N ARG A 237 -6.45 -24.50 -11.70
CA ARG A 237 -7.35 -25.56 -11.23
C ARG A 237 -6.57 -26.50 -10.33
N GLY A 238 -7.28 -27.26 -9.49
CA GLY A 238 -6.65 -28.31 -8.72
C GLY A 238 -7.56 -28.97 -7.70
N ILE A 239 -7.01 -30.02 -7.11
CA ILE A 239 -7.67 -30.76 -6.03
C ILE A 239 -6.99 -30.43 -4.72
N LEU A 240 -7.79 -30.01 -3.76
CA LEU A 240 -7.38 -29.73 -2.38
C LEU A 240 -7.80 -30.92 -1.49
N GLU A 241 -6.84 -31.50 -0.83
CA GLU A 241 -7.06 -32.54 0.18
C GLU A 241 -7.13 -31.90 1.56
N VAL A 242 -8.20 -32.14 2.30
CA VAL A 242 -8.42 -31.66 3.66
C VAL A 242 -8.22 -32.81 4.65
N ARG A 243 -7.36 -32.57 5.66
CA ARG A 243 -7.04 -33.52 6.72
C ARG A 243 -7.42 -32.97 8.08
N ASP A 244 -7.89 -33.88 8.94
CA ASP A 244 -8.10 -33.61 10.36
C ASP A 244 -6.77 -33.65 11.14
N ASP A 245 -6.86 -33.49 12.46
CA ASP A 245 -5.75 -33.50 13.39
C ASP A 245 -5.05 -34.85 13.56
N ALA A 246 -5.77 -35.94 13.30
CA ALA A 246 -5.22 -37.29 13.25
C ALA A 246 -4.52 -37.61 11.91
N GLY A 247 -4.58 -36.67 10.94
CA GLY A 247 -4.02 -36.85 9.59
C GLY A 247 -4.93 -37.62 8.62
N ASN A 248 -6.18 -37.93 9.00
CA ASN A 248 -7.11 -38.58 8.12
C ASN A 248 -7.64 -37.64 7.05
N VAL A 249 -7.78 -38.12 5.82
CA VAL A 249 -8.41 -37.37 4.74
C VAL A 249 -9.92 -37.35 4.98
N VAL A 250 -10.46 -36.17 5.28
CA VAL A 250 -11.90 -35.95 5.53
C VAL A 250 -12.66 -35.55 4.27
N GLY A 251 -11.94 -35.07 3.25
CA GLY A 251 -12.55 -34.72 1.97
C GLY A 251 -11.58 -34.19 0.95
N LEU A 252 -12.04 -34.14 -0.29
CA LEU A 252 -11.39 -33.49 -1.42
C LEU A 252 -12.28 -32.34 -1.89
N ALA A 253 -11.68 -31.25 -2.27
CA ALA A 253 -12.37 -30.08 -2.81
C ALA A 253 -11.76 -29.66 -4.15
N GLN A 254 -12.57 -29.20 -5.06
CA GLN A 254 -12.12 -28.65 -6.31
C GLN A 254 -11.86 -27.14 -6.12
N ASP A 255 -10.66 -26.70 -6.48
CA ASP A 255 -10.18 -25.33 -6.56
C ASP A 255 -10.16 -24.55 -5.22
N SER A 256 -11.06 -24.82 -4.26
CA SER A 256 -11.12 -24.06 -3.01
C SER A 256 -11.81 -24.79 -1.85
N VAL A 257 -11.40 -24.41 -0.63
CA VAL A 257 -12.04 -24.76 0.65
C VAL A 257 -12.29 -23.46 1.42
N TYR A 258 -13.46 -23.33 2.03
CA TYR A 258 -13.82 -22.18 2.88
C TYR A 258 -14.02 -22.67 4.31
N ALA A 259 -13.40 -21.99 5.27
CA ALA A 259 -13.55 -22.22 6.69
C ALA A 259 -14.11 -20.97 7.35
N GLU A 260 -15.26 -21.09 8.01
CA GLU A 260 -15.89 -20.00 8.77
C GLU A 260 -16.18 -20.45 10.20
N THR A 261 -15.97 -19.58 11.20
CA THR A 261 -16.41 -19.85 12.57
C THR A 261 -17.85 -19.36 12.76
N LEU A 262 -18.69 -20.19 13.36
CA LEU A 262 -20.14 -19.90 13.51
C LEU A 262 -20.42 -18.75 14.49
N ASP A 263 -19.45 -18.42 15.35
CA ASP A 263 -19.47 -17.38 16.38
C ASP A 263 -18.55 -16.18 16.07
N ASP A 264 -18.05 -16.09 14.82
CA ASP A 264 -17.08 -15.06 14.36
C ASP A 264 -15.78 -15.03 15.22
N ALA A 265 -15.43 -16.13 15.88
CA ALA A 265 -14.26 -16.23 16.76
C ALA A 265 -12.93 -16.14 16.00
N GLY A 266 -12.92 -16.51 14.71
CA GLY A 266 -11.75 -16.43 13.84
C GLY A 266 -10.84 -17.66 13.92
N PHE A 267 -9.60 -17.52 13.44
CA PHE A 267 -8.66 -18.61 13.21
C PHE A 267 -7.26 -18.26 13.68
N ASP A 268 -6.51 -19.27 14.11
CA ASP A 268 -5.07 -19.26 14.18
C ASP A 268 -4.51 -19.95 12.92
N VAL A 269 -3.67 -19.25 12.17
CA VAL A 269 -2.98 -19.76 10.98
C VAL A 269 -1.51 -19.92 11.30
N ARG A 270 -0.97 -21.12 11.01
CA ARG A 270 0.41 -21.48 11.33
C ARG A 270 1.37 -21.03 10.24
N GLN A 271 2.59 -20.64 10.66
CA GLN A 271 3.71 -20.35 9.76
C GLN A 271 3.33 -19.36 8.66
N VAL A 272 2.67 -18.26 9.04
CA VAL A 272 2.39 -17.16 8.11
C VAL A 272 3.71 -16.47 7.76
N GLU A 273 4.01 -16.42 6.47
CA GLU A 273 5.21 -15.79 5.94
C GLU A 273 5.09 -14.28 6.00
N HIS A 274 6.16 -13.58 6.32
CA HIS A 274 6.20 -12.13 6.41
C HIS A 274 7.53 -11.55 5.96
N ASP A 275 7.50 -10.28 5.54
CA ASP A 275 8.66 -9.49 5.13
C ASP A 275 9.49 -10.16 4.00
N VAL A 276 8.82 -10.76 3.03
CA VAL A 276 9.45 -11.45 1.89
C VAL A 276 10.36 -10.49 1.13
N GLY A 277 11.63 -10.84 1.00
CA GLY A 277 12.64 -10.04 0.32
C GLY A 277 13.32 -8.97 1.19
N TYR A 278 13.06 -8.98 2.49
CA TYR A 278 13.71 -8.11 3.49
C TYR A 278 14.55 -8.93 4.48
N ASP A 279 15.46 -8.27 5.18
CA ASP A 279 16.40 -8.92 6.13
C ASP A 279 15.69 -9.61 7.30
N ASN A 280 14.48 -9.18 7.64
CA ASN A 280 13.63 -9.74 8.69
C ASN A 280 12.59 -10.75 8.18
N HIS A 281 12.76 -11.27 6.96
CA HIS A 281 11.92 -12.34 6.40
C HIS A 281 11.82 -13.53 7.36
N GLY A 282 10.60 -13.97 7.64
CA GLY A 282 10.37 -15.05 8.59
C GLY A 282 8.97 -15.65 8.51
N PHE A 283 8.70 -16.50 9.48
CA PHE A 283 7.44 -17.21 9.62
C PHE A 283 6.96 -17.11 11.07
N GLU A 284 5.70 -16.77 11.26
CA GLU A 284 5.08 -16.70 12.59
C GLU A 284 3.63 -17.19 12.58
N ASP A 285 3.14 -17.65 13.72
CA ASP A 285 1.74 -18.00 13.89
C ASP A 285 0.93 -16.72 14.13
N ARG A 286 -0.17 -16.54 13.38
CA ARG A 286 -1.04 -15.36 13.48
C ARG A 286 -2.50 -15.71 13.65
N SER A 287 -3.21 -14.85 14.38
CA SER A 287 -4.67 -14.94 14.54
C SER A 287 -5.39 -13.99 13.60
N PHE A 288 -6.49 -14.44 13.02
CA PHE A 288 -7.29 -13.67 12.06
C PHE A 288 -8.79 -13.72 12.40
N ARG A 289 -9.50 -12.64 12.10
CA ARG A 289 -10.97 -12.56 12.07
C ARG A 289 -11.51 -13.04 10.74
N GLY A 290 -12.83 -13.21 10.65
CA GLY A 290 -13.53 -13.52 9.40
C GLY A 290 -13.35 -14.95 8.94
N THR A 291 -13.34 -15.17 7.62
CA THR A 291 -13.32 -16.48 6.96
C THR A 291 -11.94 -16.76 6.37
N LEU A 292 -11.47 -18.00 6.42
CA LEU A 292 -10.34 -18.45 5.61
C LEU A 292 -10.85 -19.09 4.31
N GLN A 293 -10.26 -18.68 3.21
CA GLN A 293 -10.38 -19.32 1.90
C GLN A 293 -9.01 -19.89 1.54
N LEU A 294 -8.95 -21.19 1.36
CA LEU A 294 -7.77 -21.90 0.88
C LEU A 294 -8.05 -22.27 -0.57
N SER A 295 -7.24 -21.76 -1.49
CA SER A 295 -7.50 -21.88 -2.94
C SER A 295 -6.24 -22.23 -3.70
N VAL A 296 -6.43 -22.84 -4.88
CA VAL A 296 -5.33 -23.01 -5.83
C VAL A 296 -4.92 -21.63 -6.35
N ASP A 297 -3.62 -21.29 -6.24
CA ASP A 297 -3.08 -20.02 -6.72
C ASP A 297 -2.70 -20.07 -8.20
N ARG A 298 -2.25 -18.93 -8.75
CA ARG A 298 -1.85 -18.79 -10.16
C ARG A 298 -0.75 -19.76 -10.62
N HIS A 299 0.01 -20.35 -9.70
CA HIS A 299 1.09 -21.30 -9.96
C HIS A 299 0.66 -22.77 -9.82
N GLY A 300 -0.62 -23.04 -9.54
CA GLY A 300 -1.11 -24.39 -9.26
C GLY A 300 -0.73 -24.88 -7.86
N THR A 301 -0.33 -23.98 -6.97
CA THR A 301 -0.01 -24.23 -5.56
C THR A 301 -1.09 -23.65 -4.65
N LEU A 302 -0.89 -23.66 -3.34
CA LEU A 302 -1.87 -23.21 -2.36
C LEU A 302 -1.67 -21.73 -2.02
N ALA A 303 -2.77 -20.95 -2.11
CA ALA A 303 -2.93 -19.68 -1.45
C ALA A 303 -3.81 -19.81 -0.21
N VAL A 304 -3.43 -19.10 0.86
CA VAL A 304 -4.25 -18.89 2.05
C VAL A 304 -4.74 -17.46 2.04
N VAL A 305 -6.06 -17.28 2.01
CA VAL A 305 -6.72 -15.98 1.89
C VAL A 305 -7.59 -15.76 3.12
N ASN A 306 -7.48 -14.59 3.74
CA ASN A 306 -8.39 -14.16 4.79
C ASN A 306 -9.45 -13.25 4.18
N VAL A 307 -10.71 -13.67 4.23
CA VAL A 307 -11.86 -12.85 3.81
C VAL A 307 -12.42 -12.17 5.06
N VAL A 308 -12.18 -10.86 5.17
CA VAL A 308 -12.42 -10.11 6.42
C VAL A 308 -13.21 -8.83 6.14
N LYS A 309 -14.07 -8.41 7.07
CA LYS A 309 -14.75 -7.11 7.04
C LYS A 309 -13.71 -5.98 6.96
N LEU A 310 -13.98 -4.95 6.18
CA LEU A 310 -13.03 -3.84 5.97
C LEU A 310 -12.61 -3.20 7.30
N GLU A 311 -13.54 -2.96 8.23
CA GLU A 311 -13.19 -2.38 9.53
C GLU A 311 -12.31 -3.32 10.38
N ASP A 312 -12.56 -4.62 10.33
CA ASP A 312 -11.72 -5.60 11.04
C ASP A 312 -10.35 -5.77 10.38
N LEU A 313 -10.25 -5.61 9.06
CA LEU A 313 -8.97 -5.51 8.35
C LEU A 313 -8.17 -4.32 8.87
N LEU A 314 -8.79 -3.14 8.98
CA LEU A 314 -8.14 -1.92 9.43
C LEU A 314 -7.62 -2.01 10.87
N LYS A 315 -8.30 -2.74 11.76
CA LYS A 315 -7.82 -2.97 13.14
C LYS A 315 -6.46 -3.66 13.17
N GLY A 316 -6.22 -4.61 12.26
CA GLY A 316 -4.94 -5.32 12.14
C GLY A 316 -3.93 -4.66 11.21
N LEU A 317 -4.34 -3.66 10.40
CA LEU A 317 -3.52 -2.94 9.45
C LEU A 317 -2.96 -1.63 10.05
N VAL A 318 -3.82 -0.77 10.60
CA VAL A 318 -3.43 0.57 11.09
C VAL A 318 -2.27 0.54 12.10
N PRO A 319 -2.23 -0.38 13.08
CA PRO A 319 -1.10 -0.44 14.03
C PRO A 319 0.23 -0.88 13.39
N SER A 320 0.20 -1.45 12.19
CA SER A 320 1.41 -1.78 11.42
C SER A 320 1.94 -0.58 10.61
N GLU A 321 1.11 0.43 10.38
CA GLU A 321 1.43 1.61 9.60
C GLU A 321 1.86 2.82 10.44
N ILE A 322 1.24 3.01 11.61
CA ILE A 322 1.51 4.14 12.49
C ILE A 322 1.71 3.68 13.94
N TYR A 323 2.52 4.41 14.71
CA TYR A 323 2.74 4.09 16.13
C TYR A 323 1.42 4.11 16.91
N ALA A 324 1.02 2.97 17.49
CA ALA A 324 -0.24 2.83 18.22
C ALA A 324 -0.39 3.80 19.42
N ARG A 325 0.71 4.33 19.95
CA ARG A 325 0.74 5.33 21.02
C ARG A 325 0.71 6.79 20.52
N ALA A 326 0.55 7.00 19.21
CA ALA A 326 0.43 8.34 18.64
C ALA A 326 -0.87 9.03 19.08
N HIS A 327 -0.95 10.34 18.85
CA HIS A 327 -2.12 11.14 19.21
C HIS A 327 -3.41 10.61 18.53
N PRO A 328 -4.56 10.51 19.24
CA PRO A 328 -5.79 9.92 18.67
C PRO A 328 -6.23 10.51 17.34
N GLU A 329 -6.07 11.84 17.14
CA GLU A 329 -6.45 12.49 15.88
C GLU A 329 -5.54 12.05 14.70
N ALA A 330 -4.27 11.76 14.96
CA ALA A 330 -3.38 11.18 13.94
C ALA A 330 -3.77 9.73 13.62
N LEU A 331 -4.16 8.94 14.63
CA LEU A 331 -4.65 7.56 14.43
C LEU A 331 -5.94 7.54 13.62
N LYS A 332 -6.88 8.48 13.86
CA LYS A 332 -8.09 8.64 13.07
C LYS A 332 -7.77 9.03 11.61
N ALA A 333 -6.85 9.98 11.40
CA ALA A 333 -6.40 10.35 10.06
C ALA A 333 -5.82 9.13 9.32
N GLN A 334 -4.99 8.32 9.99
CA GLN A 334 -4.44 7.10 9.43
C GLN A 334 -5.52 6.06 9.11
N ALA A 335 -6.55 5.90 9.95
CA ALA A 335 -7.63 4.95 9.70
C ALA A 335 -8.44 5.33 8.45
N VAL A 336 -8.75 6.63 8.27
CA VAL A 336 -9.46 7.14 7.08
C VAL A 336 -8.62 6.95 5.82
N THR A 337 -7.31 7.28 5.86
CA THR A 337 -6.41 7.10 4.70
C THR A 337 -6.25 5.64 4.34
N ALA A 338 -6.04 4.76 5.31
CA ALA A 338 -5.88 3.32 5.07
C ALA A 338 -7.16 2.71 4.45
N ARG A 339 -8.34 3.15 4.87
CA ARG A 339 -9.62 2.71 4.30
C ARG A 339 -9.75 3.12 2.84
N GLY A 340 -9.44 4.37 2.51
CA GLY A 340 -9.45 4.87 1.15
C GLY A 340 -8.45 4.15 0.26
N GLU A 341 -7.22 3.92 0.75
CA GLU A 341 -6.16 3.21 0.04
C GLU A 341 -6.53 1.75 -0.27
N VAL A 342 -7.12 1.02 0.69
CA VAL A 342 -7.61 -0.36 0.48
C VAL A 342 -8.67 -0.39 -0.62
N LEU A 343 -9.67 0.49 -0.54
CA LEU A 343 -10.76 0.52 -1.51
C LEU A 343 -10.31 0.99 -2.90
N ALA A 344 -9.38 1.94 -2.98
CA ALA A 344 -8.84 2.43 -4.25
C ALA A 344 -8.03 1.37 -5.02
N LYS A 345 -7.51 0.34 -4.34
CA LYS A 345 -6.71 -0.74 -4.94
C LYS A 345 -7.52 -1.95 -5.41
N VAL A 346 -8.82 -2.00 -5.10
CA VAL A 346 -9.69 -3.12 -5.51
C VAL A 346 -9.74 -3.23 -7.04
N GLY A 347 -9.46 -4.43 -7.57
CA GLY A 347 -9.46 -4.69 -9.01
C GLY A 347 -8.31 -4.06 -9.80
N ILE A 348 -7.29 -3.52 -9.09
CA ILE A 348 -6.09 -2.93 -9.71
C ILE A 348 -4.90 -3.90 -9.60
N LYS A 349 -4.80 -4.62 -8.50
CA LYS A 349 -3.69 -5.54 -8.20
C LYS A 349 -4.18 -6.98 -8.13
N HIS A 350 -3.24 -7.93 -8.18
CA HIS A 350 -3.51 -9.36 -7.99
C HIS A 350 -4.61 -9.93 -8.89
N LEU A 351 -4.65 -9.48 -10.15
CA LEU A 351 -5.71 -9.87 -11.10
C LEU A 351 -5.77 -11.38 -11.36
N ALA A 352 -4.63 -12.06 -11.31
CA ALA A 352 -4.51 -13.49 -11.50
C ALA A 352 -4.57 -14.31 -10.19
N ASP A 353 -4.63 -13.65 -9.02
CA ASP A 353 -4.60 -14.31 -7.71
C ASP A 353 -6.02 -14.47 -7.13
N PRO A 354 -6.28 -15.41 -6.21
CA PRO A 354 -7.60 -15.62 -5.60
C PRO A 354 -7.95 -14.56 -4.54
N PHE A 355 -7.21 -13.47 -4.43
CA PHE A 355 -7.40 -12.39 -3.48
C PHE A 355 -7.29 -11.00 -4.17
N LEU A 356 -7.67 -9.94 -3.47
CA LEU A 356 -7.65 -8.57 -3.99
C LEU A 356 -6.38 -7.83 -3.61
N LEU A 357 -5.86 -8.06 -2.40
CA LEU A 357 -4.68 -7.43 -1.84
C LEU A 357 -3.84 -8.48 -1.12
N CYS A 358 -2.53 -8.29 -1.01
CA CYS A 358 -1.66 -9.12 -0.16
C CYS A 358 -1.42 -8.44 1.20
N SER A 359 -1.06 -9.24 2.21
CA SER A 359 -0.77 -8.81 3.58
C SER A 359 0.63 -8.20 3.76
N GLU A 360 1.34 -7.93 2.66
CA GLU A 360 2.72 -7.45 2.62
C GLU A 360 2.83 -5.99 2.18
N GLN A 361 4.01 -5.40 2.29
CA GLN A 361 4.31 -4.00 1.92
C GLN A 361 3.93 -3.63 0.47
N HIS A 362 3.79 -4.62 -0.43
CA HIS A 362 3.32 -4.39 -1.79
C HIS A 362 1.89 -3.83 -1.84
N CYS A 363 1.02 -4.21 -0.90
CA CYS A 363 -0.35 -3.71 -0.77
C CYS A 363 -0.57 -2.92 0.51
N ALA A 364 -0.60 -3.59 1.65
CA ALA A 364 -0.70 -3.00 2.98
C ALA A 364 -0.31 -4.05 4.03
N VAL A 365 0.53 -3.70 4.99
CA VAL A 365 0.98 -4.65 6.01
C VAL A 365 -0.17 -5.01 6.95
N TYR A 366 -0.64 -6.27 6.88
CA TYR A 366 -1.74 -6.76 7.68
C TYR A 366 -1.30 -7.94 8.56
N ARG A 367 -1.40 -7.78 9.88
CA ARG A 367 -0.97 -8.80 10.86
C ARG A 367 -2.14 -9.51 11.55
N GLY A 368 -3.38 -9.28 11.10
CA GLY A 368 -4.57 -9.85 11.73
C GLY A 368 -4.77 -9.38 13.17
N ARG A 369 -5.47 -10.19 13.99
CA ARG A 369 -5.70 -9.89 15.41
C ARG A 369 -4.42 -9.79 16.24
N THR A 370 -3.39 -10.50 15.85
CA THR A 370 -2.09 -10.47 16.53
C THR A 370 -1.47 -9.07 16.53
N GLY A 371 -1.75 -8.28 15.47
CA GLY A 371 -1.26 -6.91 15.35
C GLY A 371 -2.16 -5.84 15.98
N GLU A 372 -3.38 -6.14 16.42
CA GLU A 372 -4.35 -5.15 16.91
C GLU A 372 -3.86 -4.42 18.18
N ALA A 373 -4.15 -3.12 18.26
CA ALA A 373 -3.90 -2.31 19.44
C ALA A 373 -5.18 -1.52 19.81
N ALA A 374 -5.45 -1.37 21.11
CA ALA A 374 -6.70 -0.75 21.59
C ALA A 374 -6.89 0.68 21.07
N SER A 375 -5.83 1.49 21.03
CA SER A 375 -5.88 2.88 20.58
C SER A 375 -6.20 3.02 19.09
N THR A 376 -5.58 2.20 18.24
CA THR A 376 -5.84 2.19 16.80
C THR A 376 -7.20 1.58 16.50
N THR A 377 -7.63 0.55 17.23
CA THR A 377 -8.99 -0.01 17.15
C THR A 377 -10.03 1.08 17.46
N ALA A 378 -9.85 1.84 18.54
CA ALA A 378 -10.75 2.96 18.88
C ALA A 378 -10.79 4.04 17.78
N ALA A 379 -9.66 4.33 17.13
CA ALA A 379 -9.60 5.28 16.01
C ALA A 379 -10.35 4.76 14.77
N VAL A 380 -10.20 3.49 14.43
CA VAL A 380 -10.95 2.83 13.34
C VAL A 380 -12.44 2.90 13.60
N GLU A 381 -12.87 2.54 14.81
CA GLU A 381 -14.29 2.57 15.21
C GLU A 381 -14.88 4.00 15.22
N ALA A 382 -14.10 4.98 15.69
CA ALA A 382 -14.53 6.39 15.71
C ALA A 382 -14.64 7.03 14.32
N THR A 383 -14.02 6.44 13.29
CA THR A 383 -14.05 6.89 11.89
C THR A 383 -14.69 5.85 10.98
N ARG A 384 -15.52 4.97 11.55
CA ARG A 384 -16.13 3.86 10.81
C ARG A 384 -16.82 4.34 9.54
N GLY A 385 -16.49 3.70 8.42
CA GLY A 385 -17.10 3.99 7.13
C GLY A 385 -16.70 5.34 6.49
N GLU A 386 -15.80 6.12 7.08
CA GLU A 386 -15.34 7.39 6.50
C GLU A 386 -14.23 7.20 5.48
N GLY A 387 -14.25 7.99 4.42
CA GLY A 387 -13.22 8.08 3.40
C GLY A 387 -13.00 9.51 2.93
N LEU A 388 -11.98 9.71 2.10
CA LEU A 388 -11.68 10.99 1.47
C LEU A 388 -12.24 11.03 0.05
N PHE A 389 -12.98 12.08 -0.25
CA PHE A 389 -13.55 12.31 -1.58
C PHE A 389 -13.01 13.62 -2.15
N SER A 390 -12.55 13.57 -3.40
CA SER A 390 -12.16 14.73 -4.17
C SER A 390 -13.36 15.59 -4.55
N ALA A 391 -13.11 16.80 -5.03
CA ALA A 391 -14.16 17.75 -5.39
C ALA A 391 -15.13 17.23 -6.49
N ASP A 392 -14.69 16.28 -7.32
CA ASP A 392 -15.51 15.58 -8.32
C ASP A 392 -16.27 14.37 -7.75
N GLY A 393 -16.24 14.16 -6.42
CA GLY A 393 -16.97 13.10 -5.73
C GLY A 393 -16.33 11.72 -5.82
N ARG A 394 -15.11 11.59 -6.33
CA ARG A 394 -14.38 10.32 -6.39
C ARG A 394 -13.64 10.04 -5.10
N LEU A 395 -13.56 8.76 -4.72
CA LEU A 395 -12.72 8.33 -3.61
C LEU A 395 -11.24 8.61 -3.95
N VAL A 396 -10.56 9.31 -3.07
CA VAL A 396 -9.13 9.60 -3.20
C VAL A 396 -8.32 8.34 -2.88
N ASP A 397 -7.37 7.99 -3.74
CA ASP A 397 -6.29 7.04 -3.39
C ASP A 397 -5.39 7.73 -2.36
N SER A 398 -5.76 7.58 -1.08
CA SER A 398 -5.22 8.36 0.03
C SER A 398 -3.90 7.78 0.55
N VAL A 399 -2.88 7.80 -0.30
CA VAL A 399 -1.53 7.31 0.00
C VAL A 399 -0.84 8.11 1.10
N TYR A 400 0.13 7.47 1.78
CA TYR A 400 0.88 8.08 2.88
C TYR A 400 2.33 7.60 2.92
N SER A 401 3.19 8.33 3.60
CA SER A 401 4.60 7.96 3.80
C SER A 401 5.08 8.35 5.20
N ALA A 402 6.13 7.68 5.69
CA ALA A 402 6.58 7.81 7.07
C ALA A 402 6.97 9.24 7.45
N VAL A 403 7.87 9.88 6.65
CA VAL A 403 8.38 11.25 6.93
C VAL A 403 8.56 12.01 5.62
N CYS A 404 7.88 13.12 5.43
CA CYS A 404 8.01 13.92 4.21
C CYS A 404 9.33 14.70 4.12
N GLY A 405 10.05 14.90 5.23
CA GLY A 405 11.27 15.70 5.28
C GLY A 405 11.01 17.21 5.31
N GLY A 406 9.75 17.61 5.61
CA GLY A 406 9.30 18.99 5.71
C GLY A 406 8.54 19.51 4.49
N HIS A 407 8.45 18.71 3.42
CA HIS A 407 7.67 19.04 2.23
C HIS A 407 7.12 17.76 1.59
N THR A 408 5.82 17.71 1.32
CA THR A 408 5.22 16.60 0.56
C THR A 408 5.50 16.75 -0.94
N GLU A 409 5.30 15.68 -1.73
CA GLU A 409 5.64 15.65 -3.15
C GLU A 409 4.40 15.46 -4.03
N ASP A 410 4.54 15.79 -5.29
CA ASP A 410 3.55 15.56 -6.34
C ASP A 410 3.56 14.11 -6.80
N ASN A 411 2.37 13.54 -7.04
CA ASN A 411 2.22 12.13 -7.46
C ASN A 411 2.93 11.81 -8.78
N ASP A 412 2.87 12.71 -9.75
CA ASP A 412 3.44 12.54 -11.08
C ASP A 412 4.96 12.58 -11.11
N ILE A 413 5.59 13.23 -10.15
CA ILE A 413 7.05 13.19 -9.96
C ILE A 413 7.48 11.81 -9.46
N VAL A 414 6.73 11.23 -8.52
CA VAL A 414 7.09 9.96 -7.90
C VAL A 414 6.79 8.76 -8.80
N TRP A 415 5.59 8.71 -9.34
CA TRP A 415 5.10 7.54 -10.10
C TRP A 415 4.98 7.77 -11.60
N GLY A 416 5.06 9.02 -12.05
CA GLY A 416 4.71 9.40 -13.42
C GLY A 416 3.18 9.51 -13.60
N GLY A 417 2.75 9.58 -14.86
CA GLY A 417 1.34 9.77 -15.19
C GLY A 417 0.86 11.21 -14.94
N PRO A 418 -0.44 11.45 -15.03
CA PRO A 418 -1.00 12.79 -14.91
C PRO A 418 -1.02 13.30 -13.47
N PRO A 419 -0.95 14.62 -13.29
CA PRO A 419 -1.12 15.25 -11.99
C PRO A 419 -2.49 14.93 -11.38
N ASN A 420 -2.51 14.48 -10.11
CA ASN A 420 -3.73 14.31 -9.33
C ASN A 420 -3.95 15.56 -8.46
N PRO A 421 -5.07 16.29 -8.60
CA PRO A 421 -5.32 17.51 -7.83
C PRO A 421 -5.29 17.31 -6.31
N SER A 422 -5.69 16.15 -5.81
CA SER A 422 -5.69 15.83 -4.38
C SER A 422 -4.31 15.40 -3.84
N LEU A 423 -3.35 15.09 -4.72
CA LEU A 423 -2.02 14.57 -4.37
C LEU A 423 -0.90 15.56 -4.78
N ARG A 424 -1.09 16.85 -4.46
CA ARG A 424 -0.09 17.90 -4.72
C ARG A 424 0.77 18.16 -3.50
N GLY A 425 2.06 18.32 -3.74
CA GLY A 425 3.05 18.61 -2.73
C GLY A 425 2.90 20.00 -2.13
N ARG A 426 3.25 20.12 -0.84
CA ARG A 426 3.23 21.39 -0.08
C ARG A 426 4.20 21.39 1.08
N PRO A 427 4.61 22.59 1.56
CA PRO A 427 5.38 22.72 2.79
C PRO A 427 4.60 22.16 3.99
N ASP A 428 5.23 21.28 4.79
CA ASP A 428 4.64 20.68 6.00
C ASP A 428 5.01 21.48 7.27
N VAL A 429 4.91 22.81 7.19
CA VAL A 429 5.26 23.75 8.27
C VAL A 429 4.07 23.95 9.21
N LEU A 430 4.34 24.09 10.52
CA LEU A 430 3.40 24.58 11.51
C LEU A 430 3.57 26.11 11.65
N GLY A 431 2.68 26.88 11.02
CA GLY A 431 2.71 28.34 10.99
C GLY A 431 3.05 28.92 9.63
N PRO A 432 3.43 30.23 9.58
CA PRO A 432 3.75 30.93 8.35
C PRO A 432 4.95 30.33 7.62
N THR A 433 4.94 30.39 6.30
CA THR A 433 6.03 29.89 5.45
C THR A 433 6.92 31.01 4.86
N GLU A 434 6.50 32.26 5.02
CA GLU A 434 7.22 33.42 4.47
C GLU A 434 8.64 33.50 5.07
N GLY A 435 9.62 33.71 4.21
CA GLY A 435 11.02 33.83 4.60
C GLY A 435 11.74 32.52 4.95
N LEU A 436 11.04 31.38 4.90
CA LEU A 436 11.68 30.08 5.08
C LEU A 436 12.31 29.60 3.77
N PRO A 437 13.51 28.97 3.81
CA PRO A 437 14.08 28.37 2.61
C PRO A 437 13.17 27.27 2.08
N GLY A 438 12.96 27.26 0.76
CA GLY A 438 12.21 26.24 0.03
C GLY A 438 13.12 25.19 -0.61
N PRO A 439 12.54 24.09 -1.11
CA PRO A 439 13.30 23.04 -1.77
C PRO A 439 13.98 23.46 -3.09
N ASP A 440 13.66 24.62 -3.66
CA ASP A 440 14.36 25.21 -4.81
C ASP A 440 15.85 25.42 -4.50
N SER A 441 16.17 25.78 -3.25
CA SER A 441 17.53 25.78 -2.70
C SER A 441 17.73 24.55 -1.78
N LEU A 442 17.75 23.34 -2.37
CA LEU A 442 17.73 22.10 -1.59
C LEU A 442 18.88 22.00 -0.58
N ALA A 443 20.07 22.53 -0.93
CA ALA A 443 21.22 22.51 -0.02
C ALA A 443 20.99 23.35 1.25
N GLU A 444 20.34 24.50 1.12
CA GLU A 444 19.95 25.37 2.23
C GLU A 444 18.78 24.74 3.01
N TYR A 445 17.76 24.28 2.29
CA TYR A 445 16.60 23.60 2.86
C TYR A 445 16.97 22.40 3.75
N LEU A 446 17.91 21.57 3.31
CA LEU A 446 18.35 20.40 4.07
C LEU A 446 19.16 20.78 5.33
N ARG A 447 19.77 21.97 5.37
CA ARG A 447 20.51 22.49 6.53
C ARG A 447 19.61 23.23 7.52
N ALA A 448 18.53 23.80 7.04
CA ALA A 448 17.66 24.64 7.85
C ALA A 448 16.87 23.84 8.90
N GLU A 449 16.74 24.41 10.09
CA GLU A 449 15.89 23.91 11.17
C GLU A 449 14.45 24.43 11.06
N LEU A 450 13.74 23.95 10.06
CA LEU A 450 12.37 24.40 9.78
C LEU A 450 11.36 23.92 10.84
N PRO A 451 10.33 24.73 11.19
CA PRO A 451 9.28 24.34 12.12
C PRO A 451 8.25 23.41 11.46
N THR A 452 8.73 22.30 10.89
CA THR A 452 7.88 21.35 10.18
C THR A 452 7.21 20.39 11.14
N ALA A 453 5.96 20.00 10.85
CA ALA A 453 5.17 19.13 11.70
C ALA A 453 5.89 17.80 11.97
N CYS A 454 6.52 17.21 10.95
CA CYS A 454 7.26 15.95 11.10
C CYS A 454 8.57 16.08 11.90
N ARG A 455 9.17 17.27 12.02
CA ARG A 455 10.34 17.51 12.88
C ARG A 455 9.95 17.76 14.33
N LEU A 456 8.84 18.47 14.53
CA LEU A 456 8.38 18.87 15.86
C LEU A 456 7.54 17.80 16.57
N SER A 457 7.12 16.75 15.87
CA SER A 457 6.39 15.63 16.46
C SER A 457 7.20 14.95 17.57
N SER A 458 6.52 14.51 18.64
CA SER A 458 7.11 13.68 19.69
C SER A 458 7.62 12.32 19.19
N PHE A 459 7.21 11.91 17.98
CA PHE A 459 7.68 10.71 17.26
C PHE A 459 8.72 11.01 16.19
N ALA A 460 9.23 12.24 16.14
CA ALA A 460 10.27 12.60 15.19
C ALA A 460 11.52 11.75 15.37
N GLN A 461 12.04 11.24 14.27
CA GLN A 461 13.31 10.53 14.21
C GLN A 461 14.29 11.37 13.40
N PRO A 462 15.31 12.00 14.03
CA PRO A 462 16.26 12.89 13.33
C PRO A 462 16.91 12.23 12.11
N SER A 463 17.28 10.95 12.20
CA SER A 463 17.87 10.17 11.10
C SER A 463 16.92 9.83 9.95
N LYS A 464 15.60 9.95 10.15
CA LYS A 464 14.61 9.87 9.08
C LYS A 464 14.25 11.24 8.50
N TYR A 465 14.32 12.29 9.33
CA TYR A 465 14.05 13.66 8.89
C TYR A 465 15.21 14.22 8.05
N ARG A 466 16.47 14.00 8.49
CA ARG A 466 17.70 14.31 7.76
C ARG A 466 18.63 13.12 7.86
N TRP A 467 19.20 12.72 6.73
CA TRP A 467 20.01 11.50 6.65
C TRP A 467 21.24 11.69 5.76
N GLU A 468 22.25 10.89 5.99
CA GLU A 468 23.45 10.79 5.17
C GLU A 468 23.77 9.32 4.91
N LYS A 469 24.18 9.00 3.69
CA LYS A 469 24.73 7.69 3.30
C LYS A 469 25.95 7.90 2.41
N ARG A 470 26.94 7.06 2.58
CA ARG A 470 28.19 7.06 1.79
C ARG A 470 28.35 5.74 1.09
N PHE A 471 28.88 5.82 -0.13
CA PHE A 471 29.19 4.65 -0.95
C PHE A 471 30.58 4.83 -1.54
N SER A 472 31.45 3.83 -1.38
CA SER A 472 32.75 3.83 -2.07
C SER A 472 32.60 3.65 -3.57
N VAL A 473 33.65 3.93 -4.31
CA VAL A 473 33.68 3.73 -5.78
C VAL A 473 33.37 2.27 -6.11
N GLU A 474 33.90 1.31 -5.34
CA GLU A 474 33.69 -0.13 -5.54
C GLU A 474 32.21 -0.50 -5.31
N GLN A 475 31.60 0.02 -4.24
CA GLN A 475 30.17 -0.20 -3.95
C GLN A 475 29.29 0.34 -5.07
N VAL A 476 29.53 1.57 -5.55
CA VAL A 476 28.76 2.17 -6.65
C VAL A 476 28.94 1.34 -7.92
N ASN A 477 30.16 0.94 -8.26
CA ASN A 477 30.41 0.11 -9.44
C ASN A 477 29.69 -1.24 -9.36
N ALA A 478 29.65 -1.88 -8.19
CA ALA A 478 28.92 -3.13 -7.99
C ALA A 478 27.39 -2.93 -8.16
N LEU A 479 26.83 -1.88 -7.56
CA LEU A 479 25.40 -1.56 -7.63
C LEU A 479 24.95 -1.19 -9.06
N THR A 480 25.82 -0.55 -9.83
CA THR A 480 25.52 -0.05 -11.19
C THR A 480 26.00 -0.97 -12.30
N ALA A 481 26.63 -2.10 -12.00
CA ALA A 481 27.23 -3.02 -13.00
C ALA A 481 26.23 -3.44 -14.09
N HIS A 482 24.98 -3.69 -13.73
CA HIS A 482 23.90 -4.05 -14.62
C HIS A 482 23.47 -2.94 -15.60
N LEU A 483 23.88 -1.69 -15.38
CA LEU A 483 23.60 -0.55 -16.27
C LEU A 483 24.55 -0.48 -17.46
N GLY A 484 25.64 -1.26 -17.46
CA GLY A 484 26.56 -1.38 -18.58
C GLY A 484 27.50 -0.18 -18.81
N VAL A 485 27.50 0.83 -17.94
CA VAL A 485 28.28 2.08 -18.12
C VAL A 485 29.77 1.95 -17.81
N GLY A 486 30.24 0.81 -17.33
CA GLY A 486 31.62 0.62 -16.89
C GLY A 486 31.90 1.25 -15.53
N ARG A 487 33.17 1.58 -15.25
CA ARG A 487 33.56 2.25 -14.01
C ARG A 487 32.92 3.64 -13.94
N VAL A 488 32.16 3.88 -12.88
CA VAL A 488 31.44 5.13 -12.67
C VAL A 488 32.42 6.23 -12.22
N HIS A 489 32.31 7.40 -12.83
CA HIS A 489 33.10 8.57 -12.47
C HIS A 489 32.23 9.79 -12.10
N ALA A 490 30.91 9.78 -12.41
CA ALA A 490 30.01 10.85 -11.98
C ALA A 490 28.58 10.34 -11.75
N LEU A 491 27.93 10.93 -10.73
CA LEU A 491 26.52 10.75 -10.41
C LEU A 491 25.86 12.11 -10.29
N SER A 492 24.66 12.29 -10.86
CA SER A 492 23.87 13.51 -10.67
C SER A 492 22.38 13.21 -10.56
N LEU A 493 21.72 13.85 -9.58
CA LEU A 493 20.28 13.77 -9.35
C LEU A 493 19.59 14.98 -10.02
N GLY A 494 18.58 14.72 -10.85
CA GLY A 494 17.89 15.73 -11.66
C GLY A 494 16.38 15.51 -11.75
N GLU A 495 15.71 16.37 -12.54
CA GLU A 495 14.26 16.41 -12.70
C GLU A 495 13.55 16.37 -11.33
N ARG A 496 13.70 17.46 -10.56
CA ARG A 496 13.20 17.52 -9.20
C ARG A 496 11.76 18.00 -9.16
N GLY A 497 10.98 17.38 -8.27
CA GLY A 497 9.65 17.87 -7.92
C GLY A 497 9.68 18.99 -6.87
N VAL A 498 8.48 19.42 -6.47
CA VAL A 498 8.28 20.57 -5.55
C VAL A 498 8.89 20.36 -4.16
N SER A 499 9.13 19.12 -3.74
CA SER A 499 9.82 18.81 -2.48
C SER A 499 11.34 18.69 -2.63
N GLY A 500 11.87 18.85 -3.84
CA GLY A 500 13.27 18.57 -4.16
C GLY A 500 13.58 17.08 -4.37
N ARG A 501 12.59 16.19 -4.36
CA ARG A 501 12.80 14.77 -4.72
C ARG A 501 13.18 14.66 -6.19
N ALA A 502 14.23 13.89 -6.44
CA ALA A 502 14.70 13.62 -7.79
C ALA A 502 13.86 12.53 -8.45
N ARG A 503 13.48 12.78 -9.71
CA ARG A 503 12.85 11.82 -10.62
C ARG A 503 13.87 11.05 -11.43
N THR A 504 15.06 11.62 -11.66
CA THR A 504 16.13 11.01 -12.44
C THR A 504 17.45 10.98 -11.68
N LEU A 505 18.23 9.93 -11.92
CA LEU A 505 19.63 9.83 -11.57
C LEU A 505 20.42 9.55 -12.87
N THR A 506 21.34 10.42 -13.21
CA THR A 506 22.30 10.19 -14.29
C THR A 506 23.53 9.51 -13.73
N VAL A 507 23.92 8.40 -14.37
CA VAL A 507 25.11 7.60 -14.04
C VAL A 507 26.05 7.67 -15.24
N ALA A 508 27.21 8.33 -15.06
CA ALA A 508 28.23 8.43 -16.08
C ALA A 508 29.45 7.56 -15.74
N GLY A 509 29.84 6.73 -16.69
CA GLY A 509 30.97 5.84 -16.55
C GLY A 509 31.83 5.78 -17.82
N GLU A 510 32.90 5.01 -17.76
CA GLU A 510 33.89 4.91 -18.86
C GLU A 510 33.32 4.44 -20.22
N ARG A 511 32.18 3.71 -20.19
CA ARG A 511 31.52 3.15 -21.38
C ARG A 511 30.29 3.91 -21.84
N GLY A 512 29.95 5.02 -21.17
CA GLY A 512 28.82 5.85 -21.52
C GLY A 512 28.03 6.38 -20.35
N VAL A 513 26.87 6.98 -20.66
CA VAL A 513 25.97 7.60 -19.71
C VAL A 513 24.60 6.96 -19.80
N THR A 514 23.98 6.70 -18.66
CA THR A 514 22.59 6.22 -18.59
C THR A 514 21.81 6.97 -17.54
N GLN A 515 20.49 6.90 -17.60
CA GLN A 515 19.59 7.48 -16.61
C GLN A 515 18.74 6.41 -15.93
N VAL A 516 18.70 6.44 -14.61
CA VAL A 516 17.74 5.69 -13.80
C VAL A 516 16.56 6.64 -13.49
N ARG A 517 15.36 6.28 -13.92
CA ARG A 517 14.15 7.09 -13.77
C ARG A 517 13.22 6.50 -12.70
N GLY A 518 12.52 7.37 -11.97
CA GLY A 518 11.56 7.04 -10.92
C GLY A 518 12.17 7.01 -9.53
N GLU A 519 11.46 7.62 -8.59
CA GLU A 519 11.86 7.80 -7.18
C GLU A 519 12.28 6.47 -6.54
N LEU A 520 11.43 5.46 -6.64
CA LEU A 520 11.69 4.16 -6.04
C LEU A 520 12.87 3.42 -6.70
N ASN A 521 13.07 3.54 -8.01
CA ASN A 521 14.18 2.91 -8.71
C ASN A 521 15.53 3.52 -8.30
N ILE A 522 15.57 4.83 -8.11
CA ILE A 522 16.76 5.52 -7.58
C ILE A 522 17.10 5.00 -6.18
N ARG A 523 16.10 4.90 -5.30
CA ARG A 523 16.29 4.39 -3.94
C ARG A 523 16.75 2.94 -3.92
N ARG A 524 16.15 2.08 -4.74
CA ARG A 524 16.50 0.65 -4.86
C ARG A 524 17.92 0.43 -5.35
N LEU A 525 18.37 1.25 -6.30
CA LEU A 525 19.74 1.15 -6.83
C LEU A 525 20.80 1.26 -5.72
N PHE A 526 20.55 2.06 -4.69
CA PHE A 526 21.46 2.27 -3.56
C PHE A 526 20.99 1.55 -2.28
N GLY A 527 20.42 0.35 -2.39
CA GLY A 527 19.99 -0.46 -1.25
C GLY A 527 18.91 0.22 -0.41
N MET A 528 17.91 0.80 -1.05
CA MET A 528 16.81 1.55 -0.42
C MET A 528 17.28 2.80 0.32
N LEU A 529 17.67 3.84 -0.42
CA LEU A 529 17.81 5.19 0.15
C LEU A 529 16.51 5.61 0.86
N ASN A 530 16.63 6.40 1.90
CA ASN A 530 15.47 6.85 2.68
C ASN A 530 14.43 7.56 1.80
N SER A 531 14.89 8.40 0.87
CA SER A 531 14.07 9.10 -0.14
C SER A 531 14.96 9.50 -1.32
N SER A 532 14.38 10.06 -2.38
CA SER A 532 15.14 10.72 -3.45
C SER A 532 15.27 12.25 -3.25
N MET A 533 14.77 12.80 -2.13
CA MET A 533 15.07 14.17 -1.69
C MET A 533 16.52 14.19 -1.19
N ALA A 534 17.47 14.29 -2.11
CA ALA A 534 18.88 14.18 -1.78
C ALA A 534 19.76 15.05 -2.70
N LEU A 535 20.92 15.41 -2.16
CA LEU A 535 22.09 15.86 -2.89
C LEU A 535 23.09 14.71 -2.95
N VAL A 536 23.89 14.66 -3.98
CA VAL A 536 25.00 13.74 -4.12
C VAL A 536 26.28 14.55 -4.36
N ASP A 537 27.26 14.33 -3.51
CA ASP A 537 28.57 14.99 -3.57
C ASP A 537 29.63 13.93 -3.80
N GLU A 538 30.65 14.23 -4.60
CA GLU A 538 31.85 13.41 -4.74
C GLU A 538 32.70 13.53 -3.46
N GLU A 539 33.25 12.41 -3.01
CA GLU A 539 34.26 12.38 -1.95
C GLU A 539 35.61 12.03 -2.58
N ARG A 540 36.62 12.88 -2.31
CA ARG A 540 37.99 12.76 -2.83
C ARG A 540 38.98 12.66 -1.68
N ASP A 541 40.08 11.94 -1.92
CA ASP A 541 41.18 11.88 -0.96
C ASP A 541 42.10 13.11 -1.04
N ALA A 542 43.19 13.11 -0.27
CA ALA A 542 44.12 14.21 -0.22
C ALA A 542 44.88 14.43 -1.56
N GLU A 543 44.93 13.41 -2.41
CA GLU A 543 45.53 13.44 -3.75
C GLU A 543 44.50 13.72 -4.86
N ASP A 544 43.30 14.23 -4.50
CA ASP A 544 42.17 14.54 -5.40
C ASP A 544 41.62 13.34 -6.17
N ARG A 545 41.86 12.10 -5.70
CA ARG A 545 41.29 10.89 -6.32
C ARG A 545 39.88 10.65 -5.81
N LEU A 546 38.96 10.32 -6.69
CA LEU A 546 37.60 9.96 -6.32
C LEU A 546 37.60 8.66 -5.49
N ILE A 547 37.13 8.73 -4.24
CA ILE A 547 37.02 7.60 -3.31
C ILE A 547 35.57 7.16 -3.09
N GLY A 548 34.57 7.99 -3.45
CA GLY A 548 33.17 7.63 -3.29
C GLY A 548 32.21 8.80 -3.50
N TRP A 549 30.98 8.58 -3.08
CA TRP A 549 29.92 9.59 -3.11
C TRP A 549 29.18 9.63 -1.79
N ARG A 550 28.85 10.86 -1.37
CA ARG A 550 28.07 11.14 -0.19
C ARG A 550 26.69 11.66 -0.60
N PHE A 551 25.65 10.93 -0.18
CA PHE A 551 24.26 11.34 -0.32
C PHE A 551 23.80 12.00 0.98
N ARG A 552 23.29 13.23 0.90
CA ARG A 552 22.68 13.96 2.01
C ARG A 552 21.24 14.26 1.66
N GLY A 553 20.28 13.84 2.49
CA GLY A 553 18.89 13.96 2.13
C GLY A 553 17.93 14.18 3.28
N GLY A 554 16.65 14.28 2.93
CA GLY A 554 15.55 14.50 3.86
C GLY A 554 14.36 13.58 3.61
N GLY A 555 13.70 13.18 4.70
CA GLY A 555 12.50 12.35 4.66
C GLY A 555 12.75 10.86 4.49
N TRP A 556 11.66 10.09 4.69
CA TRP A 556 11.62 8.64 4.54
C TRP A 556 10.36 8.23 3.80
N GLY A 557 10.51 7.66 2.61
CA GLY A 557 9.42 7.27 1.71
C GLY A 557 9.19 8.27 0.58
N HIS A 558 8.15 8.02 -0.19
CA HIS A 558 7.84 8.74 -1.43
C HIS A 558 7.41 10.21 -1.23
N GLY A 559 6.86 10.56 -0.06
CA GLY A 559 6.47 11.92 0.29
C GLY A 559 5.14 12.40 -0.27
N VAL A 560 4.41 11.61 -1.04
CA VAL A 560 3.10 11.99 -1.59
C VAL A 560 1.99 11.75 -0.56
N GLY A 561 0.99 12.63 -0.53
CA GLY A 561 -0.16 12.53 0.37
C GLY A 561 0.22 12.76 1.83
N MET A 562 -0.32 11.96 2.77
CA MET A 562 -0.14 12.20 4.20
C MET A 562 1.26 11.81 4.70
N CYS A 563 1.93 12.74 5.37
CA CYS A 563 3.12 12.45 6.17
C CYS A 563 2.69 11.91 7.53
N GLN A 564 2.96 10.63 7.83
CA GLN A 564 2.54 9.99 9.08
C GLN A 564 3.09 10.70 10.32
N THR A 565 4.40 10.98 10.36
CA THR A 565 5.00 11.72 11.47
C THR A 565 4.52 13.18 11.50
N GLY A 566 4.26 13.79 10.34
CA GLY A 566 3.67 15.14 10.27
C GLY A 566 2.22 15.18 10.74
N ALA A 567 1.42 14.16 10.45
CA ALA A 567 0.06 14.03 10.98
C ALA A 567 0.07 13.94 12.53
N ILE A 568 1.03 13.23 13.11
CA ILE A 568 1.22 13.20 14.57
C ILE A 568 1.56 14.61 15.08
N GLY A 569 2.53 15.30 14.50
CA GLY A 569 2.91 16.65 14.93
C GLY A 569 1.78 17.67 14.79
N ARG A 570 0.96 17.58 13.74
CA ARG A 570 -0.25 18.43 13.59
C ARG A 570 -1.30 18.11 14.64
N ALA A 571 -1.55 16.84 14.95
CA ALA A 571 -2.46 16.43 16.00
C ALA A 571 -1.99 16.94 17.38
N GLU A 572 -0.69 16.85 17.68
CA GLU A 572 -0.06 17.39 18.88
C GLU A 572 -0.15 18.93 18.96
N ALA A 573 -0.18 19.62 17.80
CA ALA A 573 -0.45 21.05 17.69
C ALA A 573 -1.93 21.43 17.77
N GLY A 574 -2.84 20.45 18.05
CA GLY A 574 -4.27 20.66 18.27
C GLY A 574 -5.15 20.54 17.02
N HIS A 575 -4.62 20.12 15.89
CA HIS A 575 -5.44 19.89 14.69
C HIS A 575 -6.26 18.60 14.81
N ARG A 576 -7.52 18.66 14.38
CA ARG A 576 -8.40 17.49 14.27
C ARG A 576 -8.06 16.68 13.02
N TYR A 577 -8.43 15.40 13.00
CA TYR A 577 -8.10 14.51 11.87
C TYR A 577 -8.66 15.00 10.53
N GLN A 578 -9.84 15.65 10.51
CA GLN A 578 -10.39 16.23 9.27
C GLN A 578 -9.49 17.36 8.74
N ASP A 579 -8.95 18.20 9.63
CA ASP A 579 -8.07 19.32 9.26
C ASP A 579 -6.71 18.79 8.78
N ILE A 580 -6.20 17.74 9.43
CA ILE A 580 -4.98 17.03 9.02
C ILE A 580 -5.16 16.46 7.62
N LEU A 581 -6.27 15.78 7.35
CA LEU A 581 -6.56 15.18 6.06
C LEU A 581 -6.75 16.23 4.96
N ARG A 582 -7.51 17.30 5.26
CA ARG A 582 -7.69 18.44 4.36
C ARG A 582 -6.38 19.15 4.01
N PHE A 583 -5.45 19.16 4.97
CA PHE A 583 -4.11 19.69 4.73
C PHE A 583 -3.31 18.83 3.75
N TYR A 584 -3.27 17.52 3.91
CA TYR A 584 -2.44 16.64 3.07
C TYR A 584 -3.08 16.26 1.73
N PHE A 585 -4.41 16.30 1.63
CA PHE A 585 -5.15 15.95 0.42
C PHE A 585 -5.93 17.15 -0.09
N ASN A 586 -5.31 17.85 -1.01
CA ASN A 586 -5.80 19.14 -1.51
C ASN A 586 -7.20 19.02 -2.12
N GLY A 587 -8.15 19.85 -1.64
CA GLY A 587 -9.52 19.87 -2.11
C GLY A 587 -10.34 18.60 -1.82
N ALA A 588 -9.83 17.69 -0.98
CA ALA A 588 -10.58 16.51 -0.56
C ALA A 588 -11.29 16.74 0.77
N GLU A 589 -12.46 16.11 0.92
CA GLU A 589 -13.29 16.18 2.12
C GLU A 589 -13.55 14.78 2.68
N VAL A 590 -13.59 14.68 4.01
CA VAL A 590 -13.97 13.45 4.72
C VAL A 590 -15.49 13.30 4.64
N ALA A 591 -15.95 12.16 4.13
CA ALA A 591 -17.36 11.84 4.05
C ALA A 591 -17.61 10.34 4.26
N PRO A 592 -18.83 9.93 4.69
CA PRO A 592 -19.18 8.53 4.82
C PRO A 592 -19.11 7.80 3.45
N ILE A 593 -18.54 6.60 3.44
CA ILE A 593 -18.60 5.67 2.31
C ILE A 593 -19.83 4.77 2.46
N TYR A 594 -20.10 4.28 3.69
CA TYR A 594 -21.24 3.44 4.08
C TYR A 594 -21.71 3.74 5.49
#